data_a004591075edde9e0d505b119bcdd756
#
_entry.id   a004591075edde9e0d505b119bcdd756
#
_cell.length_a   1.000
_cell.length_b   1.000
_cell.length_c   1.000
_cell.angle_alpha   90.00
_cell.angle_beta   90.00
_cell.angle_gamma   90.00
#
_symmetry.space_group_name_H-M   'P 1'
#
loop_
_entity.id
_entity.type
_entity.pdbx_description
1 polymer ?
#
loop_
_entity_poly.entity_id
_entity_poly.type
_entity_poly.pdbx_seq_one_letter_code
_entity_poly.pdbx_strand_id
1 'polypeptide(L)'
;MKRLISILIALCLLLCMTPMTVSADSQVYEGTGSATMSYREYSSYCILIPEFIDAEAGYYTFQAEYLNITDYEKVFVTVTNLDENNRLLFTHESGNYTLKKNLEVYETTYGAGLPNGMPQNCVGYFSGEDTTSKVMFGVGLDNYECERARAGLYSATVEFAVNLGT
;
A
#
# COMPACT_ATOMS: atom_id res chain seq x y z
N MET A 1 -33.06 39.55 -24.02
CA MET A 1 -32.34 38.77 -22.99
C MET A 1 -31.62 37.55 -23.58
N LYS A 2 -32.27 36.69 -24.40
CA LYS A 2 -31.61 35.46 -24.96
C LYS A 2 -30.36 35.76 -25.81
N ARG A 3 -30.32 36.84 -26.60
CA ARG A 3 -29.16 37.21 -27.43
C ARG A 3 -27.97 37.72 -26.61
N LEU A 4 -28.18 38.36 -25.48
CA LEU A 4 -27.12 38.84 -24.58
C LEU A 4 -26.42 37.70 -23.87
N ILE A 5 -27.18 36.66 -23.45
CA ILE A 5 -26.63 35.46 -22.81
C ILE A 5 -25.76 34.66 -23.81
N SER A 6 -26.18 34.57 -25.07
CA SER A 6 -25.42 33.88 -26.13
C SER A 6 -24.08 34.54 -26.42
N ILE A 7 -24.04 35.88 -26.40
CA ILE A 7 -22.80 36.68 -26.62
C ILE A 7 -21.88 36.51 -25.40
N LEU A 8 -22.42 36.48 -24.17
CA LEU A 8 -21.62 36.30 -22.97
C LEU A 8 -20.95 34.92 -22.90
N ILE A 9 -21.68 33.85 -23.32
CA ILE A 9 -21.13 32.48 -23.36
C ILE A 9 -20.05 32.38 -24.44
N ALA A 10 -20.26 33.00 -25.62
CA ALA A 10 -19.26 33.01 -26.68
C ALA A 10 -17.98 33.76 -26.27
N LEU A 11 -18.11 34.86 -25.49
CA LEU A 11 -16.99 35.65 -24.98
C LEU A 11 -16.21 34.86 -23.89
N CYS A 12 -16.88 34.11 -23.02
CA CYS A 12 -16.24 33.24 -22.03
C CYS A 12 -15.47 32.09 -22.69
N LEU A 13 -16.01 31.48 -23.75
CA LEU A 13 -15.32 30.43 -24.50
C LEU A 13 -14.08 30.96 -25.26
N LEU A 14 -14.11 32.20 -25.75
CA LEU A 14 -12.95 32.84 -26.34
C LEU A 14 -11.85 33.21 -25.34
N LEU A 15 -12.22 33.55 -24.09
CA LEU A 15 -11.26 33.85 -23.02
C LEU A 15 -10.63 32.60 -22.39
N CYS A 16 -11.25 31.42 -22.52
CA CYS A 16 -10.68 30.15 -22.08
C CYS A 16 -9.64 29.57 -23.05
N MET A 17 -9.55 30.10 -24.26
CA MET A 17 -8.45 29.81 -25.19
C MET A 17 -7.28 30.79 -24.93
N THR A 18 -6.72 30.75 -23.72
CA THR A 18 -5.38 31.32 -23.54
C THR A 18 -4.45 30.50 -24.42
N PRO A 19 -3.78 31.07 -25.43
CA PRO A 19 -2.75 30.35 -26.13
C PRO A 19 -1.74 29.92 -25.06
N MET A 20 -1.54 28.61 -24.89
CA MET A 20 -0.33 28.15 -24.25
C MET A 20 0.80 28.83 -25.02
N THR A 21 1.43 29.81 -24.40
CA THR A 21 2.68 30.34 -24.92
C THR A 21 3.66 29.18 -24.88
N VAL A 22 3.69 28.43 -25.97
CA VAL A 22 4.87 27.66 -26.32
C VAL A 22 5.95 28.71 -26.41
N SER A 23 6.81 28.78 -25.41
CA SER A 23 8.05 29.53 -25.52
C SER A 23 8.89 28.80 -26.56
N ALA A 24 8.59 29.07 -27.81
CA ALA A 24 9.49 28.77 -28.88
C ALA A 24 10.44 29.97 -28.96
N ASP A 25 11.68 29.74 -29.03
CA ASP A 25 12.42 29.92 -30.26
C ASP A 25 13.82 30.34 -29.98
N SER A 26 14.67 29.44 -30.13
CA SER A 26 15.91 29.76 -30.87
C SER A 26 15.65 29.46 -32.34
N GLN A 27 15.54 30.49 -33.18
CA GLN A 27 15.51 30.29 -34.66
C GLN A 27 16.90 29.78 -35.07
N VAL A 28 16.94 28.55 -35.53
CA VAL A 28 18.15 27.98 -36.12
C VAL A 28 18.10 28.28 -37.61
N TYR A 29 18.94 29.25 -38.07
CA TYR A 29 18.98 29.65 -39.47
C TYR A 29 19.73 28.66 -40.36
N GLU A 30 20.79 28.04 -39.88
CA GLU A 30 21.51 26.92 -40.48
C GLU A 30 22.27 26.18 -39.37
N GLY A 31 22.10 24.87 -39.27
CA GLY A 31 22.82 24.04 -38.30
C GLY A 31 21.94 22.97 -37.59
N THR A 32 22.51 22.28 -36.63
CA THR A 32 21.82 21.29 -35.80
C THR A 32 21.29 21.96 -34.54
N GLY A 33 20.01 21.83 -34.29
CA GLY A 33 19.36 22.21 -33.04
C GLY A 33 19.14 21.02 -32.11
N SER A 34 19.14 21.24 -30.79
CA SER A 34 18.76 20.23 -29.81
C SER A 34 17.62 20.75 -28.93
N ALA A 35 16.70 19.86 -28.57
CA ALA A 35 15.65 20.13 -27.63
C ALA A 35 15.70 19.09 -26.51
N THR A 36 15.37 19.49 -25.28
CA THR A 36 15.25 18.59 -24.15
C THR A 36 13.78 18.17 -24.03
N MET A 37 13.54 16.86 -24.10
CA MET A 37 12.25 16.28 -23.78
C MET A 37 12.34 15.68 -22.36
N SER A 38 11.40 16.02 -21.49
CA SER A 38 11.29 15.42 -20.17
C SER A 38 10.01 14.62 -20.05
N TYR A 39 10.11 13.48 -19.42
CA TYR A 39 9.00 12.59 -19.10
C TYR A 39 9.05 12.27 -17.60
N ARG A 40 7.89 12.20 -16.98
CA ARG A 40 7.77 11.77 -15.58
C ARG A 40 6.96 10.48 -15.51
N GLU A 41 7.57 9.47 -14.97
CA GLU A 41 6.88 8.25 -14.59
C GLU A 41 6.45 8.33 -13.13
N TYR A 42 5.22 7.91 -12.84
CA TYR A 42 4.67 7.90 -11.48
C TYR A 42 4.88 6.53 -10.86
N SER A 43 5.09 6.50 -9.55
CA SER A 43 5.20 5.27 -8.80
C SER A 43 3.93 4.44 -8.91
N SER A 44 4.10 3.15 -9.14
CA SER A 44 3.01 2.18 -9.27
C SER A 44 3.43 0.84 -8.67
N TYR A 45 2.46 0.11 -8.14
CA TYR A 45 2.71 -1.20 -7.52
C TYR A 45 1.46 -2.07 -7.54
N CYS A 46 1.67 -3.39 -7.44
CA CYS A 46 0.61 -4.38 -7.25
C CYS A 46 1.06 -5.38 -6.21
N ILE A 47 0.38 -5.42 -5.06
CA ILE A 47 0.68 -6.34 -3.96
C ILE A 47 -0.35 -7.46 -3.96
N LEU A 48 0.14 -8.70 -3.89
CA LEU A 48 -0.70 -9.88 -3.83
C LEU A 48 -1.17 -10.09 -2.40
N ILE A 49 -2.47 -9.95 -2.18
CA ILE A 49 -3.12 -10.24 -0.89
C ILE A 49 -3.71 -11.65 -0.97
N PRO A 50 -3.33 -12.59 -0.09
CA PRO A 50 -3.85 -13.95 -0.12
C PRO A 50 -5.30 -13.99 0.35
N GLU A 51 -6.10 -14.87 -0.25
CA GLU A 51 -7.46 -15.15 0.20
C GLU A 51 -7.50 -15.93 1.53
N PHE A 52 -6.44 -16.71 1.79
CA PHE A 52 -6.33 -17.54 2.98
C PHE A 52 -4.90 -17.53 3.54
N ILE A 53 -4.78 -17.40 4.86
CA ILE A 53 -3.52 -17.50 5.60
C ILE A 53 -3.71 -18.56 6.68
N ASP A 54 -2.90 -19.62 6.61
CA ASP A 54 -2.85 -20.62 7.66
C ASP A 54 -2.02 -20.10 8.83
N ALA A 55 -2.69 -19.77 9.94
CA ALA A 55 -2.04 -19.27 11.14
C ALA A 55 -1.13 -20.32 11.83
N GLU A 56 -1.36 -21.61 11.59
CA GLU A 56 -0.54 -22.70 12.15
C GLU A 56 0.74 -22.93 11.34
N ALA A 57 0.78 -22.51 10.07
CA ALA A 57 1.95 -22.67 9.21
C ALA A 57 3.14 -21.78 9.61
N GLY A 58 2.97 -20.88 10.61
CA GLY A 58 3.98 -19.98 11.11
C GLY A 58 3.87 -18.59 10.48
N TYR A 59 4.97 -18.11 9.85
CA TYR A 59 5.02 -16.75 9.31
C TYR A 59 4.69 -16.70 7.82
N TYR A 60 3.97 -15.67 7.42
CA TYR A 60 3.63 -15.35 6.04
C TYR A 60 4.44 -14.14 5.55
N THR A 61 4.85 -14.18 4.27
CA THR A 61 5.58 -13.11 3.60
C THR A 61 4.81 -12.65 2.37
N PHE A 62 4.50 -11.35 2.28
CA PHE A 62 3.82 -10.80 1.11
C PHE A 62 4.73 -10.80 -0.12
N GLN A 63 4.09 -10.90 -1.29
CA GLN A 63 4.70 -10.78 -2.60
C GLN A 63 4.08 -9.62 -3.36
N ALA A 64 4.87 -8.95 -4.17
CA ALA A 64 4.40 -8.00 -5.16
C ALA A 64 4.44 -8.64 -6.55
N GLU A 65 3.41 -8.41 -7.35
CA GLU A 65 3.43 -8.77 -8.76
C GLU A 65 4.39 -7.86 -9.53
N TYR A 66 4.38 -6.58 -9.20
CA TYR A 66 5.36 -5.61 -9.68
C TYR A 66 5.52 -4.44 -8.70
N LEU A 67 6.68 -3.80 -8.76
CA LEU A 67 7.01 -2.55 -8.07
C LEU A 67 7.71 -1.61 -9.06
N ASN A 68 7.21 -0.38 -9.15
CA ASN A 68 7.85 0.74 -9.81
C ASN A 68 7.77 1.93 -8.86
N ILE A 69 8.73 2.02 -7.95
CA ILE A 69 8.82 3.02 -6.89
C ILE A 69 10.23 3.62 -6.89
N THR A 70 10.38 4.81 -6.35
CA THR A 70 11.70 5.43 -6.23
C THR A 70 12.49 4.84 -5.05
N ASP A 71 13.81 5.06 -5.02
CA ASP A 71 14.70 4.55 -3.95
C ASP A 71 14.32 5.04 -2.55
N TYR A 72 13.57 6.14 -2.45
CA TYR A 72 13.15 6.74 -1.19
C TYR A 72 11.75 6.31 -0.76
N GLU A 73 10.99 5.70 -1.65
CA GLU A 73 9.64 5.27 -1.39
C GLU A 73 9.60 3.83 -0.88
N LYS A 74 8.56 3.53 -0.12
CA LYS A 74 8.26 2.20 0.39
C LYS A 74 6.77 1.93 0.24
N VAL A 75 6.40 0.70 -0.06
CA VAL A 75 5.02 0.25 -0.01
C VAL A 75 4.83 -0.52 1.28
N PHE A 76 3.87 -0.08 2.11
CA PHE A 76 3.54 -0.70 3.38
C PHE A 76 2.23 -1.46 3.30
N VAL A 77 2.20 -2.65 3.88
CA VAL A 77 0.98 -3.43 4.12
C VAL A 77 0.70 -3.38 5.62
N THR A 78 -0.44 -2.87 6.01
CA THR A 78 -0.84 -2.72 7.42
C THR A 78 -2.13 -3.47 7.68
N VAL A 79 -2.31 -4.02 8.87
CA VAL A 79 -3.58 -4.59 9.33
C VAL A 79 -4.41 -3.50 9.98
N THR A 80 -5.69 -3.38 9.57
CA THR A 80 -6.56 -2.27 9.98
C THR A 80 -7.58 -2.66 11.04
N ASN A 81 -7.86 -3.94 11.25
CA ASN A 81 -8.89 -4.44 12.15
C ASN A 81 -8.34 -5.12 13.43
N LEU A 82 -7.18 -4.69 13.91
CA LEU A 82 -6.65 -5.10 15.21
C LEU A 82 -7.36 -4.36 16.36
N ASP A 83 -7.44 -5.00 17.51
CA ASP A 83 -7.88 -4.33 18.75
C ASP A 83 -6.81 -3.36 19.30
N GLU A 84 -7.13 -2.62 20.36
CA GLU A 84 -6.24 -1.65 21.02
C GLU A 84 -4.92 -2.25 21.55
N ASN A 85 -4.85 -3.58 21.68
CA ASN A 85 -3.67 -4.31 22.12
C ASN A 85 -2.97 -5.07 20.98
N ASN A 86 -3.21 -4.68 19.72
CA ASN A 86 -2.67 -5.31 18.51
C ASN A 86 -3.01 -6.79 18.36
N ARG A 87 -4.23 -7.18 18.71
CA ARG A 87 -4.69 -8.58 18.65
C ARG A 87 -5.78 -8.76 17.62
N LEU A 88 -5.74 -9.90 16.95
CA LEU A 88 -6.81 -10.41 16.10
C LEU A 88 -7.82 -11.20 16.94
N LEU A 89 -9.10 -11.06 16.61
CA LEU A 89 -10.19 -11.80 17.22
C LEU A 89 -10.52 -13.03 16.35
N PHE A 90 -10.25 -14.20 16.88
CA PHE A 90 -10.61 -15.49 16.28
C PHE A 90 -11.92 -16.02 16.86
N THR A 91 -12.79 -16.52 16.00
CA THR A 91 -14.07 -17.11 16.39
C THR A 91 -14.06 -18.59 16.10
N HIS A 92 -14.44 -19.39 17.08
CA HIS A 92 -14.60 -20.83 16.96
C HIS A 92 -15.72 -21.18 15.95
N GLU A 93 -15.58 -22.29 15.24
CA GLU A 93 -16.56 -22.76 14.26
C GLU A 93 -17.99 -22.88 14.77
N SER A 94 -18.20 -23.11 16.08
CA SER A 94 -19.54 -23.09 16.71
C SER A 94 -20.11 -21.68 16.92
N GLY A 95 -19.35 -20.62 16.74
CA GLY A 95 -19.73 -19.25 17.00
C GLY A 95 -19.80 -18.82 18.47
N ASN A 96 -19.62 -19.76 19.43
CA ASN A 96 -19.83 -19.50 20.86
C ASN A 96 -18.56 -19.15 21.63
N TYR A 97 -17.40 -19.33 21.04
CA TYR A 97 -16.10 -19.11 21.68
C TYR A 97 -15.22 -18.21 20.82
N THR A 98 -14.45 -17.37 21.48
CA THR A 98 -13.49 -16.48 20.83
C THR A 98 -12.13 -16.56 21.48
N LEU A 99 -11.06 -16.29 20.71
CA LEU A 99 -9.70 -16.15 21.14
C LEU A 99 -9.13 -14.84 20.62
N LYS A 100 -8.28 -14.19 21.39
CA LYS A 100 -7.52 -13.03 20.93
C LYS A 100 -6.05 -13.43 20.82
N LYS A 101 -5.48 -13.23 19.65
CA LYS A 101 -4.08 -13.58 19.35
C LYS A 101 -3.29 -12.36 18.94
N ASN A 102 -2.11 -12.21 19.49
CA ASN A 102 -1.17 -11.16 19.13
C ASN A 102 -0.70 -11.34 17.69
N LEU A 103 -0.59 -10.24 16.97
CA LEU A 103 0.09 -10.20 15.69
C LEU A 103 1.59 -10.04 15.95
N GLU A 104 2.38 -10.98 15.44
CA GLU A 104 3.84 -10.96 15.53
C GLU A 104 4.44 -10.63 14.17
N VAL A 105 5.42 -9.75 14.15
CA VAL A 105 6.07 -9.27 12.92
C VAL A 105 7.59 -9.25 13.12
N TYR A 106 8.32 -9.78 12.14
CA TYR A 106 9.77 -9.89 12.17
C TYR A 106 10.39 -9.46 10.85
N GLU A 107 11.57 -8.88 10.91
CA GLU A 107 12.36 -8.62 9.71
C GLU A 107 12.91 -9.92 9.12
N THR A 108 12.75 -10.12 7.81
CA THR A 108 13.12 -11.38 7.13
C THR A 108 14.61 -11.67 7.16
N THR A 109 15.47 -10.62 7.21
CA THR A 109 16.92 -10.77 7.11
C THR A 109 17.57 -11.10 8.45
N TYR A 110 17.04 -10.59 9.58
CA TYR A 110 17.73 -10.67 10.88
C TYR A 110 16.88 -11.23 12.02
N GLY A 111 15.59 -11.51 11.80
CA GLY A 111 14.67 -11.93 12.87
C GLY A 111 14.47 -10.87 13.95
N ALA A 112 14.90 -9.63 13.69
CA ALA A 112 14.69 -8.49 14.57
C ALA A 112 13.27 -7.92 14.37
N GLY A 113 12.79 -7.16 15.37
CA GLY A 113 11.53 -6.43 15.21
C GLY A 113 11.58 -5.43 14.04
N LEU A 114 10.44 -4.84 13.73
CA LEU A 114 10.32 -3.86 12.65
C LEU A 114 11.31 -2.70 12.81
N PRO A 115 11.90 -2.20 11.71
CA PRO A 115 12.73 -1.01 11.73
C PRO A 115 11.99 0.21 12.33
N ASN A 116 12.73 1.10 12.98
CA ASN A 116 12.18 2.34 13.50
C ASN A 116 11.53 3.18 12.37
N GLY A 117 10.38 3.78 12.66
CA GLY A 117 9.65 4.64 11.71
C GLY A 117 8.66 3.91 10.82
N MET A 118 8.50 2.59 10.99
CA MET A 118 7.45 1.86 10.29
C MET A 118 6.06 2.22 10.82
N PRO A 119 5.02 2.22 9.95
CA PRO A 119 3.64 2.39 10.41
C PRO A 119 3.26 1.38 11.48
N GLN A 120 2.40 1.79 12.41
CA GLN A 120 1.83 0.87 13.39
C GLN A 120 1.06 -0.24 12.64
N ASN A 121 1.14 -1.47 13.15
CA ASN A 121 0.48 -2.65 12.55
C ASN A 121 0.97 -2.99 11.13
N CYS A 122 2.17 -2.55 10.76
CA CYS A 122 2.80 -2.91 9.50
C CYS A 122 3.18 -4.40 9.51
N VAL A 123 2.66 -5.16 8.57
CA VAL A 123 2.87 -6.61 8.44
C VAL A 123 3.62 -6.98 7.17
N GLY A 124 3.94 -5.98 6.35
CA GLY A 124 4.74 -6.13 5.15
C GLY A 124 5.26 -4.78 4.69
N TYR A 125 6.50 -4.73 4.18
CA TYR A 125 6.96 -3.57 3.45
C TYR A 125 7.89 -3.97 2.31
N PHE A 126 7.87 -3.15 1.26
CA PHE A 126 8.67 -3.32 0.06
C PHE A 126 9.48 -2.05 -0.16
N SER A 127 10.71 -2.19 -0.67
CA SER A 127 11.59 -1.06 -1.01
C SER A 127 12.48 -1.43 -2.18
N GLY A 128 12.73 -0.45 -3.05
CA GLY A 128 13.48 -0.69 -4.27
C GLY A 128 12.76 -1.65 -5.22
N GLU A 129 13.48 -2.50 -5.91
CA GLU A 129 12.95 -3.46 -6.89
C GLU A 129 12.60 -4.84 -6.29
N ASP A 130 12.73 -5.01 -4.97
CA ASP A 130 12.51 -6.29 -4.33
C ASP A 130 11.02 -6.59 -4.18
N THR A 131 10.53 -7.56 -4.94
CA THR A 131 9.12 -7.97 -4.94
C THR A 131 8.72 -8.89 -3.78
N THR A 132 9.65 -9.19 -2.88
CA THR A 132 9.38 -9.93 -1.64
C THR A 132 9.38 -8.98 -0.45
N SER A 133 8.39 -9.05 0.41
CA SER A 133 8.33 -8.22 1.62
C SER A 133 9.56 -8.41 2.50
N LYS A 134 10.11 -7.31 3.03
CA LYS A 134 11.24 -7.30 3.96
C LYS A 134 10.89 -7.84 5.34
N VAL A 135 9.62 -7.96 5.66
CA VAL A 135 9.13 -8.51 6.92
C VAL A 135 8.17 -9.66 6.66
N MET A 136 8.07 -10.52 7.64
CA MET A 136 7.10 -11.61 7.72
C MET A 136 6.23 -11.41 8.95
N PHE A 137 4.99 -11.88 8.91
CA PHE A 137 4.09 -11.81 10.03
C PHE A 137 3.44 -13.15 10.31
N GLY A 138 3.03 -13.34 11.53
CA GLY A 138 2.33 -14.52 12.00
C GLY A 138 1.44 -14.19 13.20
N VAL A 139 0.82 -15.20 13.75
CA VAL A 139 -0.02 -15.07 14.94
C VAL A 139 0.71 -15.72 16.11
N GLY A 140 0.92 -14.96 17.18
CA GLY A 140 1.59 -15.44 18.38
C GLY A 140 0.79 -16.57 19.05
N LEU A 141 1.47 -17.68 19.31
CA LEU A 141 0.91 -18.79 20.09
C LEU A 141 1.14 -18.47 21.58
N ASP A 142 0.23 -17.73 22.19
CA ASP A 142 0.20 -17.58 23.64
C ASP A 142 -0.31 -18.88 24.26
N ASN A 143 0.59 -19.61 24.89
CA ASN A 143 0.28 -20.90 25.53
C ASN A 143 -0.83 -20.79 26.59
N TYR A 144 -0.90 -19.66 27.31
CA TYR A 144 -1.88 -19.46 28.37
C TYR A 144 -3.33 -19.39 27.84
N GLU A 145 -3.55 -18.77 26.70
CA GLU A 145 -4.87 -18.73 26.07
C GLU A 145 -5.21 -20.07 25.39
N CYS A 146 -4.21 -20.77 24.85
CA CYS A 146 -4.40 -22.10 24.26
C CYS A 146 -4.86 -23.15 25.28
N GLU A 147 -4.39 -23.10 26.53
CA GLU A 147 -4.80 -24.02 27.59
C GLU A 147 -6.29 -23.89 27.97
N ARG A 148 -6.89 -22.73 27.71
CA ARG A 148 -8.30 -22.44 28.01
C ARG A 148 -9.19 -22.51 26.78
N ALA A 149 -8.61 -22.61 25.59
CA ALA A 149 -9.36 -22.70 24.36
C ALA A 149 -10.11 -24.03 24.25
N ARG A 150 -11.32 -23.99 23.77
CA ARG A 150 -12.04 -25.21 23.39
C ARG A 150 -11.41 -25.78 22.12
N ALA A 151 -11.25 -27.09 22.06
CA ALA A 151 -10.78 -27.76 20.84
C ALA A 151 -11.74 -27.53 19.67
N GLY A 152 -11.21 -27.23 18.49
CA GLY A 152 -11.94 -26.95 17.26
C GLY A 152 -11.23 -25.94 16.37
N LEU A 153 -11.83 -25.63 15.24
CA LEU A 153 -11.31 -24.66 14.28
C LEU A 153 -11.69 -23.23 14.70
N TYR A 154 -10.70 -22.36 14.69
CA TYR A 154 -10.88 -20.92 14.91
C TYR A 154 -10.49 -20.17 13.65
N SER A 155 -11.28 -19.18 13.25
CA SER A 155 -11.03 -18.34 12.11
C SER A 155 -11.14 -16.86 12.47
N ALA A 156 -10.39 -16.02 11.76
CA ALA A 156 -10.46 -14.57 11.84
C ALA A 156 -10.45 -13.97 10.44
N THR A 157 -11.13 -12.84 10.27
CA THR A 157 -10.95 -12.01 9.08
C THR A 157 -9.84 -11.01 9.36
N VAL A 158 -8.91 -10.86 8.43
CA VAL A 158 -7.84 -9.86 8.49
C VAL A 158 -8.06 -8.85 7.38
N GLU A 159 -8.12 -7.59 7.73
CA GLU A 159 -8.27 -6.49 6.78
C GLU A 159 -6.93 -5.79 6.58
N PHE A 160 -6.52 -5.65 5.32
CA PHE A 160 -5.25 -5.02 4.95
C PHE A 160 -5.47 -3.68 4.26
N ALA A 161 -4.60 -2.71 4.57
CA ALA A 161 -4.43 -1.50 3.79
C ALA A 161 -3.02 -1.49 3.19
N VAL A 162 -2.92 -1.07 1.92
CA VAL A 162 -1.65 -0.94 1.21
C VAL A 162 -1.43 0.52 0.86
N ASN A 163 -0.32 1.09 1.32
CA ASN A 163 -0.02 2.51 1.19
C ASN A 163 1.42 2.75 0.74
N LEU A 164 1.61 3.75 -0.13
CA LEU A 164 2.92 4.28 -0.48
C LEU A 164 3.34 5.32 0.57
N GLY A 165 4.59 5.28 0.99
CA GLY A 165 5.17 6.24 1.91
C GLY A 165 6.67 6.46 1.67
N THR A 166 7.29 7.32 2.43
CA THR A 166 8.72 7.66 2.38
C THR A 166 9.40 7.33 3.69
#